data_f2260817ab2f7a01f0fa6426ec940c9a
#
_entry.id   f2260817ab2f7a01f0fa6426ec940c9a
#
_cell.length_a   1.000
_cell.length_b   1.000
_cell.length_c   1.000
_cell.angle_alpha   90.00
_cell.angle_beta   90.00
_cell.angle_gamma   90.00
#
_symmetry.space_group_name_H-M   'P 1'
#
loop_
_entity.id
_entity.type
_entity.pdbx_description
1 polymer ?
#
loop_
_entity_poly.entity_id
_entity_poly.type
_entity_poly.pdbx_seq_one_letter_code
_entity_poly.pdbx_strand_id
1 'polypeptide(L)'
;MDEDQRNHLKAYGITYWVLDSGMEAYWMLNYRGGSFAFEQNAVFEKECKTRDVTYEVISNGEFARIRTEISNPEVNMETIKLETAPKIAVYTPDFNSQGERIQPWDDAVTLVLTYAEIPYDKIYDREVVEGKLAKYDWLHLHHEDFTGQYGKFYRSFGMQPWY
;
A
#
# COMPACT_ATOMS: atom_id res chain seq x y z
N MET A 1 -11.55 -0.95 8.80
CA MET A 1 -12.25 -0.98 7.49
C MET A 1 -13.68 -1.36 7.71
N ASP A 2 -14.58 -0.79 6.90
CA ASP A 2 -16.02 -0.99 6.99
C ASP A 2 -16.36 -2.50 6.96
N GLU A 3 -17.22 -2.95 7.89
CA GLU A 3 -17.66 -4.35 7.98
C GLU A 3 -18.42 -4.79 6.73
N ASP A 4 -19.03 -3.83 6.01
CA ASP A 4 -19.74 -4.07 4.76
C ASP A 4 -18.79 -4.22 3.55
N GLN A 5 -17.50 -3.92 3.69
CA GLN A 5 -16.54 -4.06 2.62
C GLN A 5 -16.13 -5.52 2.44
N ARG A 6 -16.42 -6.08 1.28
CA ARG A 6 -16.12 -7.48 0.96
C ARG A 6 -14.67 -7.70 0.58
N ASN A 7 -14.08 -6.76 -0.14
CA ASN A 7 -12.72 -6.90 -0.66
C ASN A 7 -11.84 -5.71 -0.35
N HIS A 8 -11.34 -5.68 0.88
CA HIS A 8 -10.52 -4.58 1.40
C HIS A 8 -9.27 -4.33 0.55
N LEU A 9 -8.53 -5.37 0.18
CA LEU A 9 -7.27 -5.23 -0.57
C LEU A 9 -7.51 -4.66 -1.98
N LYS A 10 -8.60 -5.06 -2.64
CA LYS A 10 -8.96 -4.47 -3.94
C LYS A 10 -9.42 -3.01 -3.80
N ALA A 11 -10.01 -2.63 -2.68
CA ALA A 11 -10.36 -1.22 -2.42
C ALA A 11 -9.09 -0.34 -2.33
N TYR A 12 -8.01 -0.83 -1.70
CA TYR A 12 -6.71 -0.16 -1.73
C TYR A 12 -6.14 -0.08 -3.15
N GLY A 13 -6.24 -1.16 -3.93
CA GLY A 13 -5.80 -1.18 -5.33
C GLY A 13 -6.53 -0.16 -6.19
N ILE A 14 -7.86 -0.07 -6.08
CA ILE A 14 -8.65 0.93 -6.80
C ILE A 14 -8.25 2.35 -6.39
N THR A 15 -8.05 2.61 -5.09
CA THR A 15 -7.59 3.90 -4.60
C THR A 15 -6.21 4.26 -5.18
N TYR A 16 -5.30 3.30 -5.26
CA TYR A 16 -4.01 3.49 -5.91
C TYR A 16 -4.18 3.92 -7.38
N TRP A 17 -5.06 3.26 -8.15
CA TRP A 17 -5.29 3.60 -9.56
C TRP A 17 -5.96 4.95 -9.75
N VAL A 18 -6.83 5.36 -8.82
CA VAL A 18 -7.38 6.72 -8.80
C VAL A 18 -6.24 7.74 -8.76
N LEU A 19 -5.29 7.55 -7.83
CA LEU A 19 -4.12 8.41 -7.68
C LEU A 19 -3.19 8.34 -8.90
N ASP A 20 -2.94 7.15 -9.43
CA ASP A 20 -2.10 6.92 -10.62
C ASP A 20 -2.68 7.57 -11.89
N SER A 21 -4.01 7.71 -11.95
CA SER A 21 -4.69 8.45 -13.00
C SER A 21 -4.59 9.98 -12.88
N GLY A 22 -3.96 10.48 -11.82
CA GLY A 22 -3.83 11.91 -11.52
C GLY A 22 -5.05 12.52 -10.79
N MET A 23 -5.99 11.68 -10.32
CA MET A 23 -7.09 12.12 -9.48
C MET A 23 -6.71 12.08 -8.00
N GLU A 24 -7.34 12.94 -7.20
CA GLU A 24 -7.16 12.96 -5.75
C GLU A 24 -8.10 11.96 -5.07
N ALA A 25 -7.66 11.43 -3.93
CA ALA A 25 -8.51 10.63 -3.05
C ALA A 25 -8.40 11.13 -1.60
N TYR A 26 -9.36 10.77 -0.78
CA TYR A 26 -9.38 11.06 0.64
C TYR A 26 -9.41 9.75 1.41
N TRP A 27 -8.48 9.61 2.34
CA TRP A 27 -8.50 8.52 3.30
C TRP A 27 -9.16 9.00 4.59
N MET A 28 -10.32 8.46 4.90
CA MET A 28 -11.10 8.77 6.09
C MET A 28 -10.76 7.73 7.17
N LEU A 29 -9.73 8.04 7.98
CA LEU A 29 -9.26 7.18 9.06
C LEU A 29 -10.34 6.97 10.10
N ASN A 30 -10.56 5.71 10.46
CA ASN A 30 -11.55 5.25 11.45
C ASN A 30 -13.02 5.60 11.14
N TYR A 31 -13.31 6.35 10.09
CA TYR A 31 -14.69 6.53 9.64
C TYR A 31 -15.21 5.21 9.06
N ARG A 32 -16.26 4.65 9.68
CA ARG A 32 -16.78 3.29 9.37
C ARG A 32 -15.65 2.24 9.33
N GLY A 33 -14.69 2.32 10.27
CA GLY A 33 -13.52 1.43 10.31
C GLY A 33 -12.42 1.74 9.30
N GLY A 34 -12.52 2.85 8.57
CA GLY A 34 -11.59 3.32 7.55
C GLY A 34 -12.18 3.18 6.14
N SER A 35 -12.33 4.30 5.45
CA SER A 35 -12.93 4.37 4.12
C SER A 35 -12.11 5.27 3.20
N PHE A 36 -12.27 5.07 1.88
CA PHE A 36 -11.74 5.99 0.86
C PHE A 36 -12.86 6.71 0.16
N ALA A 37 -12.61 7.96 -0.23
CA ALA A 37 -13.52 8.73 -1.07
C ALA A 37 -12.74 9.41 -2.19
N PHE A 38 -13.30 9.49 -3.37
CA PHE A 38 -12.77 10.18 -4.53
C PHE A 38 -13.90 10.68 -5.42
N GLU A 39 -13.59 11.55 -6.36
CA GLU A 39 -14.59 12.11 -7.26
C GLU A 39 -15.21 11.01 -8.13
N GLN A 40 -16.54 11.08 -8.31
CA GLN A 40 -17.28 10.07 -9.07
C GLN A 40 -16.72 9.93 -10.48
N ASN A 41 -16.41 8.68 -10.86
CA ASN A 41 -15.86 8.34 -12.16
C ASN A 41 -16.38 6.96 -12.61
N ALA A 42 -17.00 6.92 -13.79
CA ALA A 42 -17.60 5.70 -14.33
C ALA A 42 -16.61 4.54 -14.54
N VAL A 43 -15.32 4.85 -14.78
CA VAL A 43 -14.28 3.84 -14.90
C VAL A 43 -14.09 3.13 -13.57
N PHE A 44 -13.90 3.89 -12.48
CA PHE A 44 -13.67 3.32 -11.15
C PHE A 44 -14.91 2.69 -10.54
N GLU A 45 -16.12 3.17 -10.86
CA GLU A 45 -17.35 2.47 -10.51
C GLU A 45 -17.42 1.08 -11.17
N LYS A 46 -17.01 0.97 -12.44
CA LYS A 46 -16.90 -0.31 -13.13
C LYS A 46 -15.87 -1.22 -12.47
N GLU A 47 -14.71 -0.66 -12.09
CA GLU A 47 -13.66 -1.42 -11.41
C GLU A 47 -14.12 -1.93 -10.04
N CYS A 48 -14.84 -1.12 -9.26
CA CYS A 48 -15.45 -1.55 -8.01
C CYS A 48 -16.39 -2.76 -8.22
N LYS A 49 -17.29 -2.66 -9.20
CA LYS A 49 -18.22 -3.76 -9.52
C LYS A 49 -17.48 -5.03 -9.98
N THR A 50 -16.47 -4.87 -10.83
CA THR A 50 -15.70 -6.01 -11.39
C THR A 50 -14.94 -6.77 -10.30
N ARG A 51 -14.49 -6.06 -9.25
CA ARG A 51 -13.66 -6.62 -8.17
C ARG A 51 -14.39 -6.86 -6.87
N ASP A 52 -15.71 -6.78 -6.90
CA ASP A 52 -16.59 -6.94 -5.72
C ASP A 52 -16.18 -6.02 -4.56
N VAL A 53 -15.86 -4.77 -4.89
CA VAL A 53 -15.59 -3.70 -3.92
C VAL A 53 -16.89 -2.94 -3.67
N THR A 54 -17.33 -2.93 -2.42
CA THR A 54 -18.52 -2.19 -1.99
C THR A 54 -18.26 -0.69 -2.06
N TYR A 55 -19.16 0.07 -2.68
CA TYR A 55 -19.05 1.53 -2.77
C TYR A 55 -20.44 2.18 -2.75
N GLU A 56 -20.48 3.45 -2.38
CA GLU A 56 -21.66 4.31 -2.40
C GLU A 56 -21.35 5.57 -3.19
N VAL A 57 -22.32 6.04 -3.98
CA VAL A 57 -22.25 7.36 -4.62
C VAL A 57 -23.02 8.34 -3.76
N ILE A 58 -22.33 9.33 -3.23
CA ILE A 58 -22.88 10.34 -2.33
C ILE A 58 -22.81 11.74 -2.96
N SER A 59 -23.64 12.65 -2.51
CA SER A 59 -23.60 14.04 -2.93
C SER A 59 -22.42 14.80 -2.29
N ASN A 60 -21.99 15.90 -2.91
CA ASN A 60 -20.99 16.79 -2.33
C ASN A 60 -21.40 17.35 -0.96
N GLY A 61 -22.70 17.60 -0.77
CA GLY A 61 -23.25 18.04 0.53
C GLY A 61 -23.13 16.97 1.61
N GLU A 62 -23.34 15.72 1.25
CA GLU A 62 -23.18 14.58 2.17
C GLU A 62 -21.70 14.35 2.49
N PHE A 63 -20.82 14.42 1.51
CA PHE A 63 -19.37 14.34 1.74
C PHE A 63 -18.89 15.46 2.67
N ALA A 64 -19.37 16.70 2.47
CA ALA A 64 -19.04 17.81 3.37
C ALA A 64 -19.52 17.56 4.81
N ARG A 65 -20.72 16.98 4.99
CA ARG A 65 -21.25 16.60 6.31
C ARG A 65 -20.37 15.53 6.98
N ILE A 66 -19.98 14.49 6.24
CA ILE A 66 -19.07 13.44 6.74
C ILE A 66 -17.74 14.05 7.18
N ARG A 67 -17.15 14.93 6.40
CA ARG A 67 -15.89 15.61 6.78
C ARG A 67 -16.03 16.45 8.03
N THR A 68 -17.19 17.11 8.21
CA THR A 68 -17.46 17.86 9.44
C THR A 68 -17.57 16.94 10.66
N GLU A 69 -18.20 15.79 10.51
CA GLU A 69 -18.27 14.75 11.56
C GLU A 69 -16.88 14.27 11.95
N ILE A 70 -16.04 13.93 10.95
CA ILE A 70 -14.67 13.47 11.16
C ILE A 70 -13.80 14.54 11.83
N SER A 71 -14.03 15.82 11.53
CA SER A 71 -13.24 16.94 12.10
C SER A 71 -13.57 17.27 13.55
N ASN A 72 -14.55 16.59 14.17
CA ASN A 72 -14.85 16.76 15.58
C ASN A 72 -13.69 16.23 16.43
N PRO A 73 -13.06 17.05 17.29
CA PRO A 73 -11.90 16.65 18.10
C PRO A 73 -12.22 15.58 19.17
N GLU A 74 -13.49 15.32 19.44
CA GLU A 74 -13.91 14.28 20.37
C GLU A 74 -13.95 12.87 19.76
N VAL A 75 -13.83 12.76 18.44
CA VAL A 75 -13.76 11.47 17.75
C VAL A 75 -12.34 11.17 17.30
N ASN A 76 -11.95 9.90 17.37
CA ASN A 76 -10.63 9.46 16.91
C ASN A 76 -10.69 9.16 15.40
N MET A 77 -10.94 10.19 14.61
CA MET A 77 -11.04 10.12 13.13
C MET A 77 -10.22 11.23 12.50
N GLU A 78 -9.76 11.02 11.27
CA GLU A 78 -9.05 12.00 10.50
C GLU A 78 -9.32 11.84 9.00
N THR A 79 -9.31 12.95 8.25
CA THR A 79 -9.35 12.92 6.79
C THR A 79 -7.98 13.32 6.23
N ILE A 80 -7.32 12.38 5.57
CA ILE A 80 -6.04 12.61 4.90
C ILE A 80 -6.28 12.70 3.39
N LYS A 81 -5.84 13.80 2.79
CA LYS A 81 -5.85 13.96 1.35
C LYS A 81 -4.66 13.21 0.75
N LEU A 82 -4.93 12.38 -0.25
CA LEU A 82 -3.94 11.64 -1.02
C LEU A 82 -3.88 12.27 -2.42
N GLU A 83 -2.68 12.59 -2.89
CA GLU A 83 -2.51 13.38 -4.13
C GLU A 83 -1.76 12.61 -5.22
N THR A 84 -0.93 11.64 -4.84
CA THR A 84 -0.10 10.89 -5.79
C THR A 84 0.00 9.42 -5.42
N ALA A 85 0.07 8.56 -6.43
CA ALA A 85 0.39 7.15 -6.24
C ALA A 85 1.90 7.00 -5.99
N PRO A 86 2.34 6.32 -4.91
CA PRO A 86 3.76 6.13 -4.65
C PRO A 86 4.37 5.10 -5.61
N LYS A 87 5.63 5.31 -6.00
CA LYS A 87 6.45 4.28 -6.64
C LYS A 87 7.01 3.35 -5.57
N ILE A 88 6.60 2.10 -5.62
CA ILE A 88 6.88 1.12 -4.58
C ILE A 88 8.02 0.19 -5.01
N ALA A 89 9.01 0.03 -4.15
CA ALA A 89 10.02 -1.01 -4.25
C ALA A 89 9.88 -2.00 -3.09
N VAL A 90 10.07 -3.28 -3.38
CA VAL A 90 10.17 -4.34 -2.37
C VAL A 90 11.58 -4.91 -2.45
N TYR A 91 12.29 -4.88 -1.31
CA TYR A 91 13.63 -5.46 -1.21
C TYR A 91 13.51 -6.97 -1.07
N THR A 92 13.73 -7.69 -2.16
CA THR A 92 13.67 -9.14 -2.21
C THR A 92 14.47 -9.67 -3.41
N PRO A 93 15.22 -10.78 -3.27
CA PRO A 93 15.91 -11.37 -4.41
C PRO A 93 14.92 -12.00 -5.40
N ASP A 94 15.36 -12.19 -6.65
CA ASP A 94 14.56 -12.91 -7.66
C ASP A 94 14.63 -14.44 -7.48
N PHE A 95 15.70 -14.92 -6.82
CA PHE A 95 15.94 -16.34 -6.61
C PHE A 95 16.32 -16.61 -5.15
N ASN A 96 15.88 -17.73 -4.62
CA ASN A 96 16.27 -18.18 -3.30
C ASN A 96 17.69 -18.76 -3.29
N SER A 97 18.17 -19.17 -2.12
CA SER A 97 19.52 -19.76 -1.96
C SER A 97 19.72 -21.09 -2.71
N GLN A 98 18.65 -21.75 -3.13
CA GLN A 98 18.64 -22.96 -3.94
C GLN A 98 18.62 -22.66 -5.45
N GLY A 99 18.55 -21.39 -5.86
CA GLY A 99 18.45 -20.96 -7.25
C GLY A 99 17.05 -21.09 -7.85
N GLU A 100 16.04 -21.28 -7.03
CA GLU A 100 14.64 -21.31 -7.46
C GLU A 100 14.07 -19.91 -7.48
N ARG A 101 13.24 -19.63 -8.49
CA ARG A 101 12.62 -18.29 -8.63
C ARG A 101 11.58 -18.05 -7.52
N ILE A 102 11.75 -16.97 -6.80
CA ILE A 102 10.78 -16.51 -5.79
C ILE A 102 9.51 -16.01 -6.47
N GLN A 103 8.39 -16.59 -6.11
CA GLN A 103 7.08 -16.21 -6.63
C GLN A 103 6.44 -15.13 -5.75
N PRO A 104 5.47 -14.35 -6.26
CA PRO A 104 4.78 -13.34 -5.45
C PRO A 104 4.10 -13.92 -4.19
N TRP A 105 3.66 -15.17 -4.24
CA TRP A 105 3.00 -15.82 -3.10
C TRP A 105 3.96 -16.36 -2.04
N ASP A 106 5.26 -16.36 -2.29
CA ASP A 106 6.27 -16.77 -1.30
C ASP A 106 6.52 -15.69 -0.23
N ASP A 107 5.95 -14.50 -0.46
CA ASP A 107 6.09 -13.32 0.38
C ASP A 107 4.73 -12.64 0.59
N ALA A 108 4.39 -12.32 1.84
CA ALA A 108 3.09 -11.74 2.17
C ALA A 108 2.88 -10.35 1.53
N VAL A 109 3.92 -9.53 1.42
CA VAL A 109 3.80 -8.17 0.88
C VAL A 109 3.66 -8.20 -0.64
N THR A 110 4.52 -8.96 -1.32
CA THR A 110 4.41 -9.13 -2.78
C THR A 110 3.10 -9.80 -3.17
N LEU A 111 2.62 -10.76 -2.36
CA LEU A 111 1.30 -11.37 -2.55
C LEU A 111 0.18 -10.35 -2.44
N VAL A 112 0.18 -9.51 -1.38
CA VAL A 112 -0.84 -8.47 -1.16
C VAL A 112 -0.83 -7.44 -2.27
N LEU A 113 0.35 -6.92 -2.67
CA LEU A 113 0.47 -5.94 -3.74
C LEU A 113 0.00 -6.53 -5.08
N THR A 114 0.39 -7.78 -5.38
CA THR A 114 -0.05 -8.50 -6.58
C THR A 114 -1.56 -8.72 -6.57
N TYR A 115 -2.13 -9.17 -5.44
CA TYR A 115 -3.57 -9.37 -5.31
C TYR A 115 -4.34 -8.06 -5.44
N ALA A 116 -3.87 -6.99 -4.80
CA ALA A 116 -4.47 -5.65 -4.90
C ALA A 116 -4.26 -5.01 -6.28
N GLU A 117 -3.42 -5.60 -7.14
CA GLU A 117 -3.02 -5.07 -8.45
C GLU A 117 -2.33 -3.70 -8.33
N ILE A 118 -1.56 -3.52 -7.26
CA ILE A 118 -0.71 -2.34 -7.04
C ILE A 118 0.67 -2.66 -7.62
N PRO A 119 1.17 -1.88 -8.59
CA PRO A 119 2.47 -2.12 -9.18
C PRO A 119 3.60 -1.89 -8.17
N TYR A 120 4.62 -2.74 -8.23
CA TYR A 120 5.84 -2.63 -7.45
C TYR A 120 7.02 -3.18 -8.23
N ASP A 121 8.21 -2.69 -7.93
CA ASP A 121 9.45 -3.24 -8.46
C ASP A 121 10.17 -4.05 -7.38
N LYS A 122 10.75 -5.17 -7.78
CA LYS A 122 11.70 -5.88 -6.93
C LYS A 122 13.07 -5.26 -7.08
N ILE A 123 13.71 -4.98 -5.97
CA ILE A 123 15.11 -4.53 -5.92
C ILE A 123 15.87 -5.39 -4.91
N TYR A 124 17.17 -5.56 -5.14
CA TYR A 124 18.04 -6.27 -4.25
C TYR A 124 19.40 -5.59 -4.17
N ASP A 125 20.41 -6.20 -3.58
CA ASP A 125 21.73 -5.63 -3.31
C ASP A 125 22.31 -4.85 -4.50
N ARG A 126 22.23 -5.42 -5.69
CA ARG A 126 22.80 -4.80 -6.90
C ARG A 126 22.12 -3.48 -7.23
N GLU A 127 20.80 -3.45 -7.22
CA GLU A 127 20.01 -2.26 -7.53
C GLU A 127 20.24 -1.15 -6.50
N VAL A 128 20.43 -1.54 -5.22
CA VAL A 128 20.75 -0.61 -4.12
C VAL A 128 22.13 0.00 -4.33
N VAL A 129 23.15 -0.82 -4.61
CA VAL A 129 24.53 -0.35 -4.86
C VAL A 129 24.60 0.53 -6.12
N GLU A 130 23.81 0.23 -7.14
CA GLU A 130 23.68 1.05 -8.36
C GLU A 130 22.90 2.37 -8.12
N GLY A 131 22.42 2.64 -6.90
CA GLY A 131 21.73 3.88 -6.55
C GLY A 131 20.29 3.97 -7.04
N LYS A 132 19.65 2.85 -7.40
CA LYS A 132 18.27 2.85 -7.93
C LYS A 132 17.21 3.24 -6.90
N LEU A 133 17.52 3.21 -5.59
CA LEU A 133 16.61 3.60 -4.52
C LEU A 133 16.00 4.99 -4.69
N ALA A 134 16.77 5.93 -5.23
CA ALA A 134 16.31 7.31 -5.45
C ALA A 134 15.11 7.46 -6.42
N LYS A 135 14.68 6.37 -7.07
CA LYS A 135 13.54 6.36 -8.01
C LYS A 135 12.21 6.03 -7.34
N TYR A 136 12.23 5.61 -6.08
CA TYR A 136 11.07 5.12 -5.35
C TYR A 136 10.70 6.04 -4.21
N ASP A 137 9.41 6.12 -3.94
CA ASP A 137 8.84 6.89 -2.84
C ASP A 137 8.68 6.03 -1.58
N TRP A 138 8.56 4.71 -1.76
CA TRP A 138 8.40 3.75 -0.69
C TRP A 138 9.24 2.50 -0.94
N LEU A 139 10.07 2.14 0.05
CA LEU A 139 10.81 0.89 0.12
C LEU A 139 10.25 0.00 1.22
N HIS A 140 9.81 -1.20 0.86
CA HIS A 140 9.48 -2.24 1.81
C HIS A 140 10.69 -3.18 2.00
N LEU A 141 11.19 -3.24 3.23
CA LEU A 141 12.28 -4.15 3.65
C LEU A 141 11.67 -5.42 4.21
N HIS A 142 11.58 -6.45 3.38
CA HIS A 142 10.92 -7.68 3.73
C HIS A 142 11.84 -8.61 4.50
N HIS A 143 11.40 -9.07 5.69
CA HIS A 143 12.11 -10.00 6.57
C HIS A 143 13.56 -9.66 6.93
N GLU A 144 14.05 -8.49 6.56
CA GLU A 144 15.41 -8.07 6.82
C GLU A 144 15.49 -7.17 8.05
N ASP A 145 16.22 -7.60 9.05
CA ASP A 145 16.55 -6.79 10.22
C ASP A 145 17.87 -6.05 10.02
N PHE A 146 17.80 -4.91 9.35
CA PHE A 146 18.96 -4.04 9.14
C PHE A 146 19.41 -3.31 10.41
N THR A 147 18.62 -3.33 11.46
CA THR A 147 18.96 -2.67 12.73
C THR A 147 19.82 -3.53 13.63
N GLY A 148 19.90 -4.82 13.36
CA GLY A 148 20.63 -5.78 14.17
C GLY A 148 20.05 -6.05 15.57
N GLN A 149 18.90 -5.45 15.89
CA GLN A 149 18.32 -5.57 17.24
C GLN A 149 17.74 -6.95 17.51
N TYR A 150 17.25 -7.64 16.50
CA TYR A 150 16.57 -8.93 16.64
C TYR A 150 17.31 -10.13 16.06
N GLY A 151 18.52 -9.94 15.67
CA GLY A 151 19.50 -10.98 15.76
C GLY A 151 19.60 -12.04 14.71
N LYS A 152 18.87 -12.07 13.62
CA LYS A 152 19.24 -13.00 12.53
C LYS A 152 20.54 -12.53 11.87
N PHE A 153 20.55 -11.28 11.45
CA PHE A 153 21.70 -10.68 10.80
C PHE A 153 22.87 -10.53 11.77
N TYR A 154 22.64 -9.98 12.96
CA TYR A 154 23.68 -9.86 14.00
C TYR A 154 24.24 -11.22 14.43
N ARG A 155 23.42 -12.23 14.65
CA ARG A 155 23.90 -13.59 14.98
C ARG A 155 24.76 -14.19 13.90
N SER A 156 24.41 -13.96 12.63
CA SER A 156 25.13 -14.52 11.49
C SER A 156 26.40 -13.74 11.14
N PHE A 157 26.38 -12.42 11.32
CA PHE A 157 27.39 -11.53 10.76
C PHE A 157 28.04 -10.56 11.76
N GLY A 158 27.59 -10.52 13.02
CA GLY A 158 28.09 -9.58 14.03
C GLY A 158 29.56 -9.70 14.36
N MET A 159 30.19 -10.82 14.00
CA MET A 159 31.65 -11.03 14.14
C MET A 159 32.44 -10.74 12.85
N GLN A 160 31.74 -10.32 11.78
CA GLN A 160 32.42 -10.02 10.52
C GLN A 160 33.03 -8.61 10.54
N PRO A 161 34.25 -8.42 9.98
CA PRO A 161 34.91 -7.11 10.00
C PRO A 161 34.16 -6.00 9.25
N TRP A 162 33.24 -6.34 8.34
CA TRP A 162 32.44 -5.40 7.56
C TRP A 162 31.12 -4.98 8.23
N TYR A 163 30.69 -5.67 9.29
CA TYR A 163 29.49 -5.34 10.05
C TYR A 163 29.79 -4.28 11.11
#